data_c2a8021398c899aa91c1f67567210850
#
_entry.id   c2a8021398c899aa91c1f67567210850
#
_cell.length_a   1.000
_cell.length_b   1.000
_cell.length_c   1.000
_cell.angle_alpha   90.00
_cell.angle_beta   90.00
_cell.angle_gamma   90.00
#
_symmetry.space_group_name_H-M   'P 1'
#
loop_
_entity.id
_entity.type
_entity.pdbx_description
1 polymer ?
#
loop_
_entity_poly.entity_id
_entity_poly.type
_entity_poly.pdbx_seq_one_letter_code
_entity_poly.pdbx_strand_id
1 'polypeptide(L)'
;MYEALMFLLIWYSVSTTLFQMIRLKIFISDCVVFFDTIETFTQTIAGWVVLTGKNMAQISDGISNPVIAGIIYWLIRILVCGGCMVGAGILVAFIGIKIARLYKKYCWDIITILVTFISMAIAIYFGDWIKTVLPFDRLFFLLLVQVIYVGIRWYVKGWRETRGYY
;
A
#
# COMPACT_ATOMS: atom_id res chain seq x y z
N MET A 1 -1.12 -0.75 -44.37
CA MET A 1 0.01 -0.82 -43.39
C MET A 1 -0.23 0.07 -42.17
N TYR A 2 -0.66 1.33 -42.34
CA TYR A 2 -1.01 2.26 -41.26
C TYR A 2 -2.15 1.76 -40.36
N GLU A 3 -3.23 1.23 -40.96
CA GLU A 3 -4.39 0.70 -40.23
C GLU A 3 -4.03 -0.53 -39.35
N ALA A 4 -3.19 -1.42 -39.87
CA ALA A 4 -2.72 -2.57 -39.11
C ALA A 4 -1.85 -2.16 -37.92
N LEU A 5 -1.01 -1.14 -38.10
CA LEU A 5 -0.19 -0.57 -37.03
C LEU A 5 -1.05 0.08 -35.94
N MET A 6 -2.07 0.86 -36.35
CA MET A 6 -3.03 1.48 -35.43
C MET A 6 -3.83 0.42 -34.67
N PHE A 7 -4.27 -0.64 -35.32
CA PHE A 7 -4.97 -1.76 -34.67
C PHE A 7 -4.09 -2.42 -33.62
N LEU A 8 -2.83 -2.74 -33.95
CA LEU A 8 -1.87 -3.34 -33.01
C LEU A 8 -1.59 -2.43 -31.81
N LEU A 9 -1.48 -1.13 -32.03
CA LEU A 9 -1.26 -0.15 -30.96
C LEU A 9 -2.49 -0.04 -30.04
N ILE A 10 -3.70 0.00 -30.60
CA ILE A 10 -4.94 0.00 -29.82
C ILE A 10 -5.07 -1.29 -29.01
N TRP A 11 -4.84 -2.43 -29.66
CA TRP A 11 -4.86 -3.73 -28.98
C TRP A 11 -3.88 -3.81 -27.81
N TYR A 12 -2.65 -3.33 -28.01
CA TYR A 12 -1.63 -3.25 -26.97
C TYR A 12 -2.06 -2.35 -25.81
N SER A 13 -2.60 -1.17 -26.11
CA SER A 13 -3.09 -0.22 -25.09
C SER A 13 -4.24 -0.80 -24.28
N VAL A 14 -5.22 -1.43 -24.91
CA VAL A 14 -6.35 -2.09 -24.24
C VAL A 14 -5.87 -3.26 -23.36
N SER A 15 -4.98 -4.09 -23.91
CA SER A 15 -4.42 -5.25 -23.16
C SER A 15 -3.63 -4.81 -21.94
N THR A 16 -2.80 -3.76 -22.05
CA THR A 16 -2.04 -3.22 -20.91
C THR A 16 -2.96 -2.61 -19.85
N THR A 17 -4.01 -1.91 -20.25
CA THR A 17 -4.98 -1.31 -19.32
C THR A 17 -5.76 -2.40 -18.57
N LEU A 18 -6.23 -3.43 -19.25
CA LEU A 18 -6.91 -4.56 -18.61
C LEU A 18 -6.00 -5.28 -17.59
N PHE A 19 -4.75 -5.52 -17.97
CA PHE A 19 -3.77 -6.14 -17.08
C PHE A 19 -3.48 -5.29 -15.83
N GLN A 20 -3.42 -3.95 -16.00
CA GLN A 20 -3.27 -3.01 -14.89
C GLN A 20 -4.48 -3.03 -13.95
N MET A 21 -5.71 -3.12 -14.49
CA MET A 21 -6.92 -3.23 -13.68
C MET A 21 -6.96 -4.52 -12.84
N ILE A 22 -6.52 -5.64 -13.41
CA ILE A 22 -6.42 -6.90 -12.66
C ILE A 22 -5.40 -6.77 -11.52
N ARG A 23 -4.24 -6.16 -11.77
CA ARG A 23 -3.23 -5.93 -10.74
C ARG A 23 -3.70 -4.95 -9.67
N LEU A 24 -4.44 -3.92 -10.03
CA LEU A 24 -5.06 -3.00 -9.06
C LEU A 24 -6.03 -3.74 -8.13
N LYS A 25 -6.84 -4.67 -8.67
CA LYS A 25 -7.73 -5.50 -7.87
C LYS A 25 -6.94 -6.35 -6.86
N ILE A 26 -5.83 -6.96 -7.27
CA ILE A 26 -4.96 -7.74 -6.39
C ILE A 26 -4.35 -6.84 -5.30
N PHE A 27 -3.88 -5.64 -5.66
CA PHE A 27 -3.35 -4.66 -4.72
C PHE A 27 -4.39 -4.25 -3.66
N ILE A 28 -5.62 -3.95 -4.08
CA ILE A 28 -6.72 -3.61 -3.16
C ILE A 28 -6.99 -4.78 -2.22
N SER A 29 -7.05 -6.01 -2.73
CA SER A 29 -7.23 -7.20 -1.91
C SER A 29 -6.10 -7.38 -0.87
N ASP A 30 -4.84 -7.19 -1.27
CA ASP A 30 -3.69 -7.25 -0.35
C ASP A 30 -3.77 -6.14 0.72
N CYS A 31 -4.28 -4.95 0.37
CA CYS A 31 -4.51 -3.87 1.32
C CYS A 31 -5.62 -4.19 2.31
N VAL A 32 -6.75 -4.75 1.86
CA VAL A 32 -7.86 -5.16 2.75
C VAL A 32 -7.37 -6.19 3.76
N VAL A 33 -6.70 -7.26 3.32
CA VAL A 33 -6.11 -8.27 4.22
C VAL A 33 -5.14 -7.65 5.22
N PHE A 34 -4.37 -6.64 4.80
CA PHE A 34 -3.48 -5.92 5.70
C PHE A 34 -4.24 -5.14 6.78
N PHE A 35 -5.29 -4.41 6.42
CA PHE A 35 -6.13 -3.68 7.37
C PHE A 35 -6.85 -4.61 8.34
N ASP A 36 -7.43 -5.72 7.88
CA ASP A 36 -8.05 -6.75 8.72
C ASP A 36 -7.05 -7.32 9.75
N THR A 37 -5.80 -7.52 9.33
CA THR A 37 -4.74 -8.00 10.23
C THR A 37 -4.43 -6.97 11.32
N ILE A 38 -4.38 -5.69 10.99
CA ILE A 38 -4.16 -4.60 11.97
C ILE A 38 -5.34 -4.52 12.94
N GLU A 39 -6.56 -4.58 12.43
CA GLU A 39 -7.78 -4.52 13.23
C GLU A 39 -7.83 -5.68 14.23
N THR A 40 -7.62 -6.91 13.77
CA THR A 40 -7.58 -8.10 14.61
C THR A 40 -6.52 -7.99 15.72
N PHE A 41 -5.32 -7.51 15.37
CA PHE A 41 -4.25 -7.33 16.34
C PHE A 41 -4.59 -6.25 17.37
N THR A 42 -5.18 -5.14 16.94
CA THR A 42 -5.61 -4.06 17.83
C THR A 42 -6.71 -4.51 18.79
N GLN A 43 -7.69 -5.26 18.30
CA GLN A 43 -8.76 -5.84 19.12
C GLN A 43 -8.21 -6.84 20.16
N THR A 44 -7.22 -7.65 19.77
CA THR A 44 -6.56 -8.60 20.67
C THR A 44 -5.85 -7.86 21.80
N ILE A 45 -5.10 -6.79 21.51
CA ILE A 45 -4.42 -5.98 22.55
C ILE A 45 -5.45 -5.32 23.45
N ALA A 46 -6.49 -4.71 22.89
CA ALA A 46 -7.55 -4.06 23.66
C ALA A 46 -8.25 -5.06 24.59
N GLY A 47 -8.56 -6.26 24.10
CA GLY A 47 -9.14 -7.34 24.91
C GLY A 47 -8.22 -7.74 26.05
N TRP A 48 -6.93 -7.83 25.80
CA TRP A 48 -5.91 -8.15 26.82
C TRP A 48 -5.83 -7.08 27.91
N VAL A 49 -5.85 -5.81 27.54
CA VAL A 49 -5.83 -4.68 28.48
C VAL A 49 -7.08 -4.68 29.37
N VAL A 50 -8.26 -4.89 28.78
CA VAL A 50 -9.52 -4.97 29.53
C VAL A 50 -9.55 -6.15 30.49
N LEU A 51 -9.12 -7.33 30.03
CA LEU A 51 -9.08 -8.54 30.87
C LEU A 51 -8.12 -8.35 32.06
N THR A 52 -6.94 -7.77 31.80
CA THR A 52 -5.95 -7.52 32.84
C THR A 52 -6.46 -6.49 33.83
N GLY A 53 -7.16 -5.44 33.37
CA GLY A 53 -7.78 -4.45 34.25
C GLY A 53 -8.84 -5.07 35.19
N LYS A 54 -9.69 -5.96 34.70
CA LYS A 54 -10.68 -6.68 35.52
C LYS A 54 -10.01 -7.61 36.56
N ASN A 55 -9.00 -8.36 36.14
CA ASN A 55 -8.27 -9.24 37.05
C ASN A 55 -7.53 -8.45 38.15
N MET A 56 -7.01 -7.27 37.83
CA MET A 56 -6.39 -6.35 38.80
C MET A 56 -7.35 -5.91 39.89
N ALA A 57 -8.56 -5.52 39.51
CA ALA A 57 -9.59 -5.10 40.45
C ALA A 57 -9.91 -6.23 41.43
N GLN A 58 -10.08 -7.47 40.94
CA GLN A 58 -10.37 -8.65 41.77
C GLN A 58 -9.20 -8.99 42.75
N ILE A 59 -7.96 -8.86 42.30
CA ILE A 59 -6.79 -9.09 43.15
C ILE A 59 -6.68 -8.04 44.26
N SER A 60 -6.93 -6.76 43.91
CA SER A 60 -6.93 -5.66 44.89
C SER A 60 -7.97 -5.83 45.98
N ASP A 61 -9.17 -6.29 45.63
CA ASP A 61 -10.27 -6.48 46.57
C ASP A 61 -10.07 -7.68 47.50
N GLY A 62 -9.21 -8.65 47.15
CA GLY A 62 -8.92 -9.84 47.93
C GLY A 62 -7.78 -9.68 48.99
N ILE A 63 -7.09 -8.53 49.01
CA ILE A 63 -5.92 -8.32 49.88
C ILE A 63 -6.32 -7.46 51.10
N SER A 64 -6.25 -8.05 52.30
CA SER A 64 -6.65 -7.41 53.57
C SER A 64 -5.71 -6.24 53.99
N ASN A 65 -4.46 -6.22 53.51
CA ASN A 65 -3.50 -5.18 53.87
C ASN A 65 -3.40 -4.11 52.76
N PRO A 66 -3.81 -2.85 53.03
CA PRO A 66 -3.91 -1.81 52.02
C PRO A 66 -2.54 -1.41 51.42
N VAL A 67 -1.43 -1.57 52.18
CA VAL A 67 -0.09 -1.23 51.69
C VAL A 67 0.40 -2.27 50.68
N ILE A 68 0.18 -3.55 50.97
CA ILE A 68 0.53 -4.65 50.05
C ILE A 68 -0.33 -4.59 48.81
N ALA A 69 -1.62 -4.33 48.93
CA ALA A 69 -2.53 -4.15 47.79
C ALA A 69 -2.08 -3.00 46.87
N GLY A 70 -1.65 -1.87 47.47
CA GLY A 70 -1.12 -0.72 46.69
C GLY A 70 0.17 -1.07 45.94
N ILE A 71 1.12 -1.76 46.56
CA ILE A 71 2.37 -2.15 45.89
C ILE A 71 2.09 -3.11 44.71
N ILE A 72 1.25 -4.11 44.92
CA ILE A 72 0.88 -5.08 43.86
C ILE A 72 0.15 -4.37 42.72
N TYR A 73 -0.79 -3.48 43.02
CA TYR A 73 -1.48 -2.68 42.01
C TYR A 73 -0.51 -1.88 41.14
N TRP A 74 0.45 -1.19 41.73
CA TRP A 74 1.44 -0.40 41.00
C TRP A 74 2.39 -1.27 40.16
N LEU A 75 2.85 -2.43 40.71
CA LEU A 75 3.69 -3.37 39.97
C LEU A 75 2.98 -3.88 38.71
N ILE A 76 1.73 -4.33 38.86
CA ILE A 76 0.96 -4.87 37.73
C ILE A 76 0.69 -3.73 36.70
N ARG A 77 0.38 -2.51 37.15
CA ARG A 77 0.17 -1.37 36.26
C ARG A 77 1.40 -1.04 35.42
N ILE A 78 2.60 -1.06 36.03
CA ILE A 78 3.86 -0.86 35.31
C ILE A 78 4.07 -1.96 34.28
N LEU A 79 3.79 -3.22 34.63
CA LEU A 79 3.95 -4.38 33.77
C LEU A 79 2.99 -4.33 32.56
N VAL A 80 1.74 -3.93 32.77
CA VAL A 80 0.74 -3.74 31.71
C VAL A 80 1.10 -2.58 30.79
N CYS A 81 1.47 -1.43 31.36
CA CYS A 81 1.89 -0.29 30.55
C CYS A 81 3.14 -0.60 29.73
N GLY A 82 4.14 -1.29 30.31
CA GLY A 82 5.32 -1.76 29.60
C GLY A 82 4.98 -2.73 28.47
N GLY A 83 4.11 -3.69 28.74
CA GLY A 83 3.61 -4.64 27.74
C GLY A 83 2.87 -3.95 26.59
N CYS A 84 2.03 -2.97 26.88
CA CYS A 84 1.34 -2.17 25.86
C CYS A 84 2.32 -1.35 24.99
N MET A 85 3.36 -0.75 25.59
CA MET A 85 4.38 -0.01 24.84
C MET A 85 5.18 -0.92 23.91
N VAL A 86 5.59 -2.09 24.39
CA VAL A 86 6.29 -3.10 23.57
C VAL A 86 5.36 -3.59 22.45
N GLY A 87 4.09 -3.90 22.75
CA GLY A 87 3.10 -4.31 21.76
C GLY A 87 2.87 -3.24 20.68
N ALA A 88 2.76 -1.97 21.07
CA ALA A 88 2.65 -0.86 20.14
C ALA A 88 3.90 -0.71 19.26
N GLY A 89 5.09 -0.85 19.83
CA GLY A 89 6.35 -0.83 19.08
C GLY A 89 6.44 -1.95 18.04
N ILE A 90 6.04 -3.16 18.41
CA ILE A 90 5.98 -4.32 17.48
C ILE A 90 4.97 -4.05 16.36
N LEU A 91 3.79 -3.49 16.68
CA LEU A 91 2.76 -3.15 15.70
C LEU A 91 3.28 -2.13 14.68
N VAL A 92 3.92 -1.06 15.16
CA VAL A 92 4.50 -0.02 14.27
C VAL A 92 5.57 -0.60 13.37
N ALA A 93 6.46 -1.45 13.91
CA ALA A 93 7.48 -2.14 13.12
C ALA A 93 6.85 -3.07 12.07
N PHE A 94 5.83 -3.84 12.45
CA PHE A 94 5.10 -4.73 11.54
C PHE A 94 4.42 -3.95 10.41
N ILE A 95 3.74 -2.85 10.73
CA ILE A 95 3.11 -1.95 9.74
C ILE A 95 4.17 -1.41 8.78
N GLY A 96 5.30 -0.91 9.29
CA GLY A 96 6.39 -0.38 8.49
C GLY A 96 6.96 -1.41 7.50
N ILE A 97 7.21 -2.63 7.97
CA ILE A 97 7.73 -3.72 7.14
C ILE A 97 6.72 -4.12 6.05
N LYS A 98 5.43 -4.21 6.40
CA LYS A 98 4.36 -4.55 5.44
C LYS A 98 4.18 -3.47 4.40
N ILE A 99 4.14 -2.19 4.80
CA ILE A 99 4.06 -1.05 3.86
C ILE A 99 5.27 -1.06 2.93
N ALA A 100 6.48 -1.26 3.43
CA ALA A 100 7.68 -1.33 2.60
C ALA A 100 7.62 -2.47 1.58
N ARG A 101 7.09 -3.64 1.97
CA ARG A 101 6.88 -4.78 1.06
C ARG A 101 5.82 -4.47 -0.01
N LEU A 102 4.68 -3.90 0.39
CA LEU A 102 3.62 -3.49 -0.54
C LEU A 102 4.15 -2.43 -1.53
N TYR A 103 4.87 -1.43 -1.03
CA TYR A 103 5.51 -0.42 -1.87
C TYR A 103 6.48 -1.05 -2.86
N LYS A 104 7.38 -1.93 -2.42
CA LYS A 104 8.34 -2.61 -3.31
C LYS A 104 7.63 -3.48 -4.37
N LYS A 105 6.52 -4.15 -4.00
CA LYS A 105 5.75 -5.02 -4.89
C LYS A 105 4.97 -4.23 -5.95
N TYR A 106 4.30 -3.14 -5.54
CA TYR A 106 3.31 -2.44 -6.38
C TYR A 106 3.72 -1.05 -6.86
N CYS A 107 4.90 -0.54 -6.45
CA CYS A 107 5.37 0.80 -6.81
C CYS A 107 5.27 1.07 -8.33
N TRP A 108 5.73 0.14 -9.16
CA TRP A 108 5.67 0.30 -10.61
C TRP A 108 4.25 0.23 -11.19
N ASP A 109 3.38 -0.56 -10.59
CA ASP A 109 1.99 -0.66 -11.04
C ASP A 109 1.22 0.61 -10.69
N ILE A 110 1.46 1.18 -9.50
CA ILE A 110 0.90 2.48 -9.08
C ILE A 110 1.39 3.61 -9.99
N ILE A 111 2.70 3.67 -10.28
CA ILE A 111 3.26 4.67 -11.20
C ILE A 111 2.64 4.53 -12.59
N THR A 112 2.47 3.31 -13.09
CA THR A 112 1.86 3.06 -14.38
C THR A 112 0.42 3.59 -14.45
N ILE A 113 -0.38 3.32 -13.44
CA ILE A 113 -1.76 3.80 -13.34
C ILE A 113 -1.78 5.34 -13.31
N LEU A 114 -0.90 5.93 -12.49
CA LEU A 114 -0.82 7.38 -12.35
C LEU A 114 -0.40 8.07 -13.66
N VAL A 115 0.59 7.54 -14.37
CA VAL A 115 0.99 8.02 -15.71
C VAL A 115 -0.16 7.90 -16.70
N THR A 116 -0.92 6.81 -16.70
CA THR A 116 -2.07 6.62 -17.58
C THR A 116 -3.16 7.66 -17.29
N PHE A 117 -3.51 7.88 -16.02
CA PHE A 117 -4.52 8.88 -15.67
C PHE A 117 -4.08 10.31 -15.99
N ILE A 118 -2.82 10.66 -15.69
CA ILE A 118 -2.28 11.99 -16.02
C ILE A 118 -2.26 12.21 -17.54
N SER A 119 -1.79 11.23 -18.31
CA SER A 119 -1.77 11.36 -19.79
C SER A 119 -3.18 11.49 -20.37
N MET A 120 -4.16 10.79 -19.80
CA MET A 120 -5.55 10.89 -20.20
C MET A 120 -6.13 12.27 -19.87
N ALA A 121 -5.85 12.81 -18.70
CA ALA A 121 -6.25 14.15 -18.31
C ALA A 121 -5.64 15.21 -19.24
N ILE A 122 -4.35 15.11 -19.55
CA ILE A 122 -3.67 16.00 -20.49
C ILE A 122 -4.33 15.91 -21.90
N ALA A 123 -4.61 14.71 -22.39
CA ALA A 123 -5.24 14.52 -23.69
C ALA A 123 -6.65 15.11 -23.75
N ILE A 124 -7.41 15.10 -22.65
CA ILE A 124 -8.75 15.68 -22.57
C ILE A 124 -8.67 17.21 -22.51
N TYR A 125 -7.89 17.75 -21.57
CA TYR A 125 -7.85 19.21 -21.32
C TYR A 125 -7.05 19.99 -22.37
N PHE A 126 -5.96 19.42 -22.88
CA PHE A 126 -5.07 20.08 -23.84
C PHE A 126 -5.15 19.47 -25.24
N GLY A 127 -6.19 18.69 -25.54
CA GLY A 127 -6.32 17.98 -26.81
C GLY A 127 -6.30 18.87 -28.04
N ASP A 128 -6.85 20.08 -27.96
CA ASP A 128 -6.85 21.02 -29.10
C ASP A 128 -5.48 21.67 -29.28
N TRP A 129 -4.79 21.98 -28.21
CA TRP A 129 -3.40 22.44 -28.24
C TRP A 129 -2.43 21.36 -28.76
N ILE A 130 -2.63 20.10 -28.35
CA ILE A 130 -1.83 18.97 -28.83
C ILE A 130 -1.95 18.82 -30.35
N LYS A 131 -3.16 19.02 -30.93
CA LYS A 131 -3.38 18.99 -32.38
C LYS A 131 -2.65 20.12 -33.13
N THR A 132 -2.43 21.26 -32.48
CA THR A 132 -1.71 22.39 -33.11
C THR A 132 -0.20 22.21 -33.08
N VAL A 133 0.32 21.55 -32.04
CA VAL A 133 1.77 21.34 -31.83
C VAL A 133 2.26 20.04 -32.46
N LEU A 134 1.44 18.99 -32.38
CA LEU A 134 1.75 17.68 -32.94
C LEU A 134 0.73 17.33 -34.05
N PRO A 135 1.16 16.91 -35.23
CA PRO A 135 0.25 16.51 -36.32
C PRO A 135 -0.46 15.18 -36.03
N PHE A 136 -0.69 14.87 -34.76
CA PHE A 136 -1.18 13.59 -34.29
C PHE A 136 -2.49 13.75 -33.53
N ASP A 137 -3.33 12.72 -33.58
CA ASP A 137 -4.58 12.64 -32.85
C ASP A 137 -4.35 12.41 -31.36
N ARG A 138 -5.31 12.80 -30.51
CA ARG A 138 -5.28 12.59 -29.04
C ARG A 138 -4.93 11.14 -28.67
N LEU A 139 -5.45 10.18 -29.43
CA LEU A 139 -5.15 8.75 -29.25
C LEU A 139 -3.67 8.43 -29.49
N PHE A 140 -3.08 9.04 -30.51
CA PHE A 140 -1.66 8.82 -30.80
C PHE A 140 -0.77 9.39 -29.70
N PHE A 141 -1.12 10.53 -29.12
CA PHE A 141 -0.41 11.09 -27.98
C PHE A 141 -0.43 10.13 -26.79
N LEU A 142 -1.61 9.57 -26.44
CA LEU A 142 -1.74 8.60 -25.36
C LEU A 142 -0.90 7.35 -25.60
N LEU A 143 -0.90 6.83 -26.83
CA LEU A 143 -0.10 5.68 -27.22
C LEU A 143 1.39 5.97 -27.13
N LEU A 144 1.82 7.14 -27.59
CA LEU A 144 3.22 7.55 -27.52
C LEU A 144 3.72 7.63 -26.07
N VAL A 145 2.93 8.23 -25.18
CA VAL A 145 3.25 8.28 -23.75
C VAL A 145 3.35 6.89 -23.15
N GLN A 146 2.43 5.97 -23.48
CA GLN A 146 2.45 4.59 -23.01
C GLN A 146 3.69 3.84 -23.51
N VAL A 147 4.04 3.96 -24.77
CA VAL A 147 5.21 3.32 -25.38
C VAL A 147 6.51 3.82 -24.74
N ILE A 148 6.65 5.13 -24.55
CA ILE A 148 7.81 5.73 -23.90
C ILE A 148 7.91 5.23 -22.45
N TYR A 149 6.80 5.22 -21.72
CA TYR A 149 6.75 4.74 -20.34
C TYR A 149 7.18 3.27 -20.22
N VAL A 150 6.63 2.39 -21.09
CA VAL A 150 7.01 0.97 -21.12
C VAL A 150 8.48 0.79 -21.46
N GLY A 151 9.01 1.57 -22.40
CA GLY A 151 10.43 1.57 -22.75
C GLY A 151 11.31 1.95 -21.56
N ILE A 152 10.97 3.02 -20.83
CA ILE A 152 11.68 3.45 -19.62
C ILE A 152 11.61 2.35 -18.55
N ARG A 153 10.43 1.78 -18.32
CA ARG A 153 10.24 0.70 -17.35
C ARG A 153 11.10 -0.52 -17.68
N TRP A 154 11.13 -0.92 -18.94
CA TRP A 154 11.95 -2.06 -19.40
C TRP A 154 13.43 -1.79 -19.23
N TYR A 155 13.88 -0.58 -19.58
CA TYR A 155 15.27 -0.14 -19.41
C TYR A 155 15.68 -0.16 -17.93
N VAL A 156 14.87 0.42 -17.05
CA VAL A 156 15.13 0.45 -15.59
C VAL A 156 15.14 -0.96 -15.00
N LYS A 157 14.26 -1.85 -15.47
CA LYS A 157 14.23 -3.25 -15.04
C LYS A 157 15.51 -3.97 -15.45
N GLY A 158 15.91 -3.88 -16.71
CA GLY A 158 17.15 -4.48 -17.22
C GLY A 158 18.40 -3.95 -16.51
N TRP A 159 18.43 -2.65 -16.23
CA TRP A 159 19.54 -2.03 -15.49
C TRP A 159 19.64 -2.50 -14.03
N ARG A 160 18.52 -2.78 -13.36
CA ARG A 160 18.51 -3.36 -12.00
C ARG A 160 18.98 -4.81 -12.00
N GLU A 161 18.52 -5.61 -12.96
CA GLU A 161 18.93 -7.01 -13.09
C GLU A 161 20.43 -7.15 -13.35
N THR A 162 21.02 -6.28 -14.17
CA THR A 162 22.46 -6.29 -14.46
C THR A 162 23.33 -5.86 -13.29
N ARG A 163 22.82 -5.07 -12.34
CA ARG A 163 23.57 -4.60 -11.16
C ARG A 163 23.34 -5.40 -9.88
N GLY A 164 22.57 -6.48 -9.91
CA GLY A 164 22.34 -7.36 -8.76
C GLY A 164 21.59 -6.70 -7.59
N TYR A 165 20.86 -5.62 -7.82
CA TYR A 165 19.97 -5.03 -6.82
C TYR A 165 18.65 -5.81 -6.79
N TYR A 166 18.59 -6.84 -5.95
CA TYR A 166 17.37 -7.56 -5.61
C TYR A 166 16.67 -6.92 -4.42
#